data_c3ba460112e7cb872d2a82b41a79fa80
#
_entry.id   c3ba460112e7cb872d2a82b41a79fa80
#
_cell.length_a   1.000
_cell.length_b   1.000
_cell.length_c   1.000
_cell.angle_alpha   90.00
_cell.angle_beta   90.00
_cell.angle_gamma   90.00
#
_symmetry.space_group_name_H-M   'P 1'
#
loop_
_entity.id
_entity.type
_entity.pdbx_description
1 polymer ?
#
loop_
_entity_poly.entity_id
_entity_poly.type
_entity_poly.pdbx_seq_one_letter_code
_entity_poly.pdbx_strand_id
1 'polypeptide(L)'
;MKDFFLTNYSNERFIDHLKELFNDCDSFSLTVSFIKEAGLVLIKDSIENALERGVEGRIITSTYQNFTDIQSLRTFRLWMDKYPNFSCHIDYDSFEDNGFHTKGYIFEFKDHYELLVGSTNITRFALLKNIEWNVSLFRDKEDPIINETLNEFNYLWDNTFVLTEEIIKKYTIQIDYAIERWDMDFVTDYKNKQISPNLMQRKALKELIRYRDMGINKALIIAATASGKTFLAAFDARNFDAKRLLFIVHRDTILEDARKTFSKVFMMKKSYGLFTGNEKQLDADFIFATNTMMATHLDYFDPEEFD
;
A
#
# COMPACT_ATOMS: atom_id res chain seq x y z
N MET A 1 7.33 31.81 -12.70
CA MET A 1 7.75 30.50 -12.21
C MET A 1 7.72 29.47 -13.34
N LYS A 2 8.23 28.26 -13.16
CA LYS A 2 8.51 27.34 -14.29
C LYS A 2 7.82 26.01 -14.01
N ASP A 3 7.30 25.38 -15.08
CA ASP A 3 6.78 24.01 -15.01
C ASP A 3 7.90 23.02 -14.67
N PHE A 4 7.58 21.97 -13.89
CA PHE A 4 8.51 20.94 -13.47
C PHE A 4 8.05 19.56 -13.93
N PHE A 5 9.03 18.72 -14.22
CA PHE A 5 8.81 17.28 -14.35
C PHE A 5 9.36 16.57 -13.10
N LEU A 6 8.47 15.92 -12.36
CA LEU A 6 8.74 15.37 -11.05
C LEU A 6 8.70 13.84 -11.07
N THR A 7 9.72 13.23 -10.48
CA THR A 7 9.79 11.78 -10.28
C THR A 7 10.30 11.48 -8.86
N ASN A 8 10.35 10.20 -8.48
CA ASN A 8 10.99 9.80 -7.22
C ASN A 8 12.52 9.84 -7.27
N TYR A 9 13.11 10.05 -8.46
CA TYR A 9 14.56 9.99 -8.72
C TYR A 9 15.14 11.30 -9.25
N SER A 10 14.31 12.32 -9.45
CA SER A 10 14.76 13.66 -9.82
C SER A 10 15.42 14.38 -8.63
N ASN A 11 16.19 15.44 -8.92
CA ASN A 11 16.79 16.29 -7.87
C ASN A 11 15.70 16.88 -6.95
N GLU A 12 14.54 17.20 -7.52
CA GLU A 12 13.34 17.61 -6.79
C GLU A 12 12.33 16.47 -6.90
N ARG A 13 12.10 15.78 -5.77
CA ARG A 13 11.19 14.63 -5.76
C ARG A 13 9.75 15.09 -5.59
N PHE A 14 8.84 14.35 -6.19
CA PHE A 14 7.40 14.63 -6.09
C PHE A 14 6.93 14.86 -4.64
N ILE A 15 7.35 14.01 -3.70
CA ILE A 15 6.92 14.12 -2.29
C ILE A 15 7.46 15.38 -1.60
N ASP A 16 8.67 15.80 -1.91
CA ASP A 16 9.27 16.97 -1.29
C ASP A 16 8.56 18.24 -1.79
N HIS A 17 8.35 18.33 -3.10
CA HIS A 17 7.58 19.40 -3.73
C HIS A 17 6.13 19.45 -3.22
N LEU A 18 5.46 18.28 -3.12
CA LEU A 18 4.10 18.19 -2.57
C LEU A 18 4.02 18.75 -1.13
N LYS A 19 5.01 18.48 -0.29
CA LYS A 19 5.06 19.00 1.07
C LYS A 19 5.27 20.52 1.13
N GLU A 20 6.09 21.07 0.24
CA GLU A 20 6.29 22.52 0.10
C GLU A 20 5.00 23.22 -0.27
N LEU A 21 4.23 22.66 -1.22
CA LEU A 21 2.96 23.23 -1.61
C LEU A 21 1.95 23.32 -0.45
N PHE A 22 1.87 22.29 0.38
CA PHE A 22 1.03 22.31 1.58
C PHE A 22 1.46 23.40 2.58
N ASN A 23 2.75 23.74 2.64
CA ASN A 23 3.23 24.75 3.59
C ASN A 23 2.76 26.19 3.24
N ASP A 24 2.59 26.48 1.94
CA ASP A 24 2.44 27.87 1.47
C ASP A 24 1.09 28.14 0.79
N CYS A 25 0.27 27.11 0.50
CA CYS A 25 -1.01 27.29 -0.21
C CYS A 25 -2.08 28.00 0.63
N ASP A 26 -3.02 28.65 -0.05
CA ASP A 26 -4.24 29.23 0.51
C ASP A 26 -5.40 28.23 0.50
N SER A 27 -5.45 27.33 -0.49
CA SER A 27 -6.35 26.17 -0.51
C SER A 27 -5.74 24.99 -1.27
N PHE A 28 -6.26 23.79 -1.01
CA PHE A 28 -5.90 22.60 -1.80
C PHE A 28 -7.11 21.74 -2.14
N SER A 29 -7.09 21.14 -3.34
CA SER A 29 -8.08 20.19 -3.81
C SER A 29 -7.38 18.99 -4.45
N LEU A 30 -7.57 17.81 -3.87
CA LEU A 30 -6.93 16.59 -4.33
C LEU A 30 -7.96 15.60 -4.87
N THR A 31 -7.65 14.98 -6.01
CA THR A 31 -8.40 13.85 -6.54
C THR A 31 -7.44 12.67 -6.74
N VAL A 32 -7.55 11.64 -5.92
CA VAL A 32 -6.60 10.53 -5.88
C VAL A 32 -7.34 9.21 -5.78
N SER A 33 -7.14 8.33 -6.76
CA SER A 33 -7.86 7.05 -6.87
C SER A 33 -7.76 6.21 -5.62
N PHE A 34 -6.55 6.03 -5.08
CA PHE A 34 -6.38 5.27 -3.85
C PHE A 34 -5.36 5.87 -2.90
N ILE A 35 -5.71 5.74 -1.63
CA ILE A 35 -4.94 6.27 -0.52
C ILE A 35 -4.67 5.14 0.47
N LYS A 36 -3.40 4.95 0.82
CA LYS A 36 -2.96 4.01 1.84
C LYS A 36 -2.41 4.77 3.05
N GLU A 37 -2.69 4.28 4.26
CA GLU A 37 -2.19 4.85 5.51
C GLU A 37 -0.67 5.08 5.47
N ALA A 38 0.08 4.09 4.96
CA ALA A 38 1.53 4.17 4.83
C ALA A 38 2.02 5.31 3.89
N GLY A 39 1.21 5.73 2.91
CA GLY A 39 1.46 6.90 2.09
C GLY A 39 1.00 8.18 2.76
N LEU A 40 -0.20 8.15 3.35
CA LEU A 40 -0.78 9.31 4.02
C LEU A 40 0.10 9.81 5.18
N VAL A 41 0.66 8.91 5.98
CA VAL A 41 1.58 9.25 7.09
C VAL A 41 2.78 10.08 6.61
N LEU A 42 3.26 9.90 5.38
CA LEU A 42 4.42 10.64 4.86
C LEU A 42 4.14 12.13 4.63
N ILE A 43 2.86 12.51 4.41
CA ILE A 43 2.43 13.89 4.13
C ILE A 43 1.44 14.41 5.17
N LYS A 44 1.11 13.60 6.17
CA LYS A 44 0.10 13.88 7.19
C LYS A 44 0.37 15.20 7.92
N ASP A 45 1.58 15.38 8.43
CA ASP A 45 1.96 16.58 9.19
C ASP A 45 1.86 17.86 8.32
N SER A 46 2.21 17.77 7.04
CA SER A 46 2.08 18.91 6.11
C SER A 46 0.62 19.29 5.89
N ILE A 47 -0.27 18.30 5.73
CA ILE A 47 -1.72 18.54 5.60
C ILE A 47 -2.28 19.12 6.91
N GLU A 48 -2.00 18.50 8.06
CA GLU A 48 -2.50 18.96 9.35
C GLU A 48 -2.03 20.39 9.65
N ASN A 49 -0.77 20.72 9.39
CA ASN A 49 -0.24 22.08 9.54
C ASN A 49 -0.95 23.09 8.62
N ALA A 50 -1.29 22.71 7.38
CA ALA A 50 -2.07 23.56 6.49
C ALA A 50 -3.49 23.81 7.06
N LEU A 51 -4.16 22.77 7.50
CA LEU A 51 -5.51 22.85 8.08
C LEU A 51 -5.51 23.67 9.38
N GLU A 52 -4.50 23.57 10.22
CA GLU A 52 -4.33 24.37 11.45
C GLU A 52 -4.10 25.85 11.16
N ARG A 53 -3.53 26.21 10.02
CA ARG A 53 -3.43 27.59 9.54
C ARG A 53 -4.75 28.13 8.96
N GLY A 54 -5.80 27.30 8.84
CA GLY A 54 -7.08 27.67 8.27
C GLY A 54 -7.17 27.50 6.75
N VAL A 55 -6.20 26.81 6.13
CA VAL A 55 -6.22 26.48 4.70
C VAL A 55 -7.41 25.58 4.40
N GLU A 56 -8.21 25.92 3.38
CA GLU A 56 -9.32 25.09 2.94
C GLU A 56 -8.80 23.83 2.20
N GLY A 57 -9.22 22.65 2.66
CA GLY A 57 -8.79 21.38 2.12
C GLY A 57 -9.94 20.51 1.61
N ARG A 58 -9.86 20.04 0.37
CA ARG A 58 -10.82 19.12 -0.23
C ARG A 58 -10.11 17.91 -0.80
N ILE A 59 -10.59 16.70 -0.49
CA ILE A 59 -10.05 15.45 -1.04
C ILE A 59 -11.20 14.61 -1.60
N ILE A 60 -11.00 14.10 -2.83
CA ILE A 60 -11.83 13.04 -3.41
C ILE A 60 -10.96 11.80 -3.54
N THR A 61 -11.44 10.66 -3.05
CA THR A 61 -10.84 9.35 -3.26
C THR A 61 -11.90 8.34 -3.65
N SER A 62 -11.54 7.07 -3.88
CA SER A 62 -12.49 6.06 -4.30
C SER A 62 -12.36 4.74 -3.55
N THR A 63 -13.40 3.93 -3.65
CA THR A 63 -13.40 2.52 -3.25
C THR A 63 -12.96 1.59 -4.39
N TYR A 64 -12.59 2.15 -5.55
CA TYR A 64 -12.25 1.40 -6.76
C TYR A 64 -11.25 0.29 -6.48
N GLN A 65 -11.62 -0.94 -6.87
CA GLN A 65 -10.86 -2.17 -6.67
C GLN A 65 -10.46 -2.45 -5.20
N ASN A 66 -11.13 -1.82 -4.23
CA ASN A 66 -10.83 -1.94 -2.79
C ASN A 66 -9.38 -1.55 -2.41
N PHE A 67 -8.75 -0.65 -3.18
CA PHE A 67 -7.36 -0.26 -2.95
C PHE A 67 -7.19 0.81 -1.87
N THR A 68 -8.17 1.69 -1.65
CA THR A 68 -8.12 2.63 -0.51
C THR A 68 -8.28 1.86 0.80
N ASP A 69 -7.44 2.11 1.80
CA ASP A 69 -7.59 1.42 3.08
C ASP A 69 -8.55 2.15 4.04
N ILE A 70 -9.14 1.38 4.92
CA ILE A 70 -10.11 1.87 5.92
C ILE A 70 -9.45 2.86 6.88
N GLN A 71 -8.18 2.70 7.21
CA GLN A 71 -7.50 3.55 8.17
C GLN A 71 -7.28 4.97 7.63
N SER A 72 -6.97 5.09 6.34
CA SER A 72 -6.90 6.39 5.67
C SER A 72 -8.26 7.12 5.70
N LEU A 73 -9.35 6.39 5.42
CA LEU A 73 -10.71 6.96 5.49
C LEU A 73 -11.08 7.40 6.90
N ARG A 74 -10.71 6.63 7.93
CA ARG A 74 -10.91 7.02 9.32
C ARG A 74 -10.11 8.27 9.69
N THR A 75 -8.89 8.40 9.21
CA THR A 75 -8.07 9.60 9.39
C THR A 75 -8.76 10.83 8.79
N PHE A 76 -9.29 10.72 7.56
CA PHE A 76 -10.04 11.82 6.94
C PHE A 76 -11.31 12.15 7.70
N ARG A 77 -12.02 11.16 8.19
CA ARG A 77 -13.23 11.39 8.99
C ARG A 77 -12.90 12.14 10.29
N LEU A 78 -11.80 11.77 10.97
CA LEU A 78 -11.31 12.49 12.15
C LEU A 78 -10.90 13.92 11.81
N TRP A 79 -10.28 14.18 10.65
CA TRP A 79 -9.95 15.53 10.21
C TRP A 79 -11.19 16.36 9.91
N MET A 80 -12.23 15.79 9.29
CA MET A 80 -13.50 16.49 9.08
C MET A 80 -14.17 16.91 10.40
N ASP A 81 -14.01 16.09 11.46
CA ASP A 81 -14.54 16.42 12.79
C ASP A 81 -13.67 17.48 13.52
N LYS A 82 -12.35 17.46 13.30
CA LYS A 82 -11.40 18.36 13.95
C LYS A 82 -11.28 19.72 13.25
N TYR A 83 -11.32 19.74 11.92
CA TYR A 83 -11.04 20.90 11.10
C TYR A 83 -12.27 21.26 10.26
N PRO A 84 -13.00 22.37 10.58
CA PRO A 84 -14.19 22.78 9.82
C PRO A 84 -13.87 23.24 8.39
N ASN A 85 -12.61 23.51 8.08
CA ASN A 85 -12.07 23.87 6.77
C ASN A 85 -11.61 22.65 5.95
N PHE A 86 -11.89 21.43 6.40
CA PHE A 86 -11.56 20.21 5.66
C PHE A 86 -12.80 19.39 5.31
N SER A 87 -12.83 18.91 4.08
CA SER A 87 -13.89 18.01 3.60
C SER A 87 -13.32 16.89 2.74
N CYS A 88 -13.86 15.70 2.89
CA CYS A 88 -13.50 14.53 2.08
C CYS A 88 -14.75 13.91 1.45
N HIS A 89 -14.67 13.70 0.14
CA HIS A 89 -15.66 12.97 -0.63
C HIS A 89 -15.08 11.62 -1.09
N ILE A 90 -15.96 10.68 -1.35
CA ILE A 90 -15.58 9.36 -1.81
C ILE A 90 -16.47 8.92 -2.97
N ASP A 91 -15.83 8.45 -4.03
CA ASP A 91 -16.51 7.68 -5.06
C ASP A 91 -16.79 6.28 -4.50
N TYR A 92 -18.05 6.08 -4.13
CA TYR A 92 -18.58 4.81 -3.67
C TYR A 92 -19.68 4.39 -4.64
N ASP A 93 -19.29 3.63 -5.68
CA ASP A 93 -20.17 3.20 -6.79
C ASP A 93 -20.85 4.36 -7.57
N SER A 94 -20.31 5.59 -7.48
CA SER A 94 -20.88 6.77 -8.15
C SER A 94 -20.68 6.72 -9.67
N PHE A 95 -19.63 6.05 -10.13
CA PHE A 95 -19.24 5.92 -11.54
C PHE A 95 -19.18 4.44 -11.93
N GLU A 96 -20.31 3.70 -11.78
CA GLU A 96 -20.42 2.24 -11.96
C GLU A 96 -19.76 1.71 -13.25
N ASP A 97 -19.87 2.45 -14.35
CA ASP A 97 -19.33 2.06 -15.67
C ASP A 97 -17.95 2.66 -15.96
N ASN A 98 -17.48 3.62 -15.15
CA ASN A 98 -16.24 4.37 -15.38
C ASN A 98 -15.38 4.34 -14.11
N GLY A 99 -14.32 3.55 -14.11
CA GLY A 99 -13.44 3.47 -12.94
C GLY A 99 -12.82 4.81 -12.56
N PHE A 100 -12.96 5.24 -11.31
CA PHE A 100 -12.32 6.45 -10.79
C PHE A 100 -10.79 6.23 -10.67
N HIS A 101 -10.03 6.83 -11.59
CA HIS A 101 -8.58 6.59 -11.65
C HIS A 101 -7.73 7.87 -11.80
N THR A 102 -8.22 8.98 -11.25
CA THR A 102 -7.56 10.28 -11.30
C THR A 102 -6.43 10.42 -10.29
N LYS A 103 -5.42 11.23 -10.58
CA LYS A 103 -4.34 11.66 -9.68
C LYS A 103 -4.01 13.11 -10.02
N GLY A 104 -4.78 14.00 -9.44
CA GLY A 104 -4.65 15.44 -9.58
C GLY A 104 -4.50 16.10 -8.21
N TYR A 105 -3.59 17.04 -8.12
CA TYR A 105 -3.31 17.81 -6.91
C TYR A 105 -3.33 19.28 -7.28
N ILE A 106 -4.32 20.02 -6.82
CA ILE A 106 -4.56 21.42 -7.16
C ILE A 106 -4.29 22.26 -5.91
N PHE A 107 -3.35 23.18 -6.02
CA PHE A 107 -3.02 24.12 -4.95
C PHE A 107 -3.30 25.54 -5.42
N GLU A 108 -4.05 26.29 -4.64
CA GLU A 108 -4.30 27.70 -4.85
C GLU A 108 -3.37 28.55 -4.00
N PHE A 109 -2.83 29.58 -4.62
CA PHE A 109 -2.06 30.65 -3.97
C PHE A 109 -2.72 32.00 -4.28
N LYS A 110 -2.26 33.04 -3.61
CA LYS A 110 -2.84 34.37 -3.72
C LYS A 110 -3.00 34.85 -5.17
N ASP A 111 -2.03 34.56 -6.03
CA ASP A 111 -1.91 35.08 -7.40
C ASP A 111 -1.86 34.03 -8.50
N HIS A 112 -1.76 32.77 -8.14
CA HIS A 112 -1.63 31.67 -9.11
C HIS A 112 -2.21 30.35 -8.58
N TYR A 113 -2.21 29.35 -9.46
CA TYR A 113 -2.42 27.94 -9.12
C TYR A 113 -1.17 27.11 -9.45
N GLU A 114 -0.96 26.07 -8.68
CA GLU A 114 -0.06 25.00 -9.04
C GLU A 114 -0.83 23.68 -9.15
N LEU A 115 -0.76 23.06 -10.33
CA LEU A 115 -1.49 21.83 -10.65
C LEU A 115 -0.49 20.70 -10.89
N LEU A 116 -0.52 19.65 -10.06
CA LEU A 116 0.25 18.43 -10.28
C LEU A 116 -0.66 17.36 -10.87
N VAL A 117 -0.28 16.82 -12.00
CA VAL A 117 -0.98 15.72 -12.68
C VAL A 117 0.02 14.63 -13.05
N GLY A 118 -0.34 13.38 -12.81
CA GLY A 118 0.53 12.27 -13.15
C GLY A 118 0.01 10.90 -12.75
N SER A 119 0.92 10.01 -12.43
CA SER A 119 0.60 8.63 -12.08
C SER A 119 0.59 8.35 -10.56
N THR A 120 1.05 9.30 -9.73
CA THR A 120 1.30 9.08 -8.30
C THR A 120 0.03 9.07 -7.47
N ASN A 121 -0.29 7.94 -6.85
CA ASN A 121 -1.27 7.81 -5.78
C ASN A 121 -0.64 8.10 -4.41
N ILE A 122 -1.45 8.35 -3.36
CA ILE A 122 -0.96 8.51 -1.99
C ILE A 122 -0.71 7.13 -1.37
N THR A 123 0.35 6.48 -1.85
CA THR A 123 0.86 5.22 -1.30
C THR A 123 2.36 5.34 -1.03
N ARG A 124 2.89 4.61 -0.05
CA ARG A 124 4.31 4.68 0.28
C ARG A 124 5.21 4.39 -0.92
N PHE A 125 4.85 3.37 -1.71
CA PHE A 125 5.66 3.00 -2.87
C PHE A 125 5.57 4.03 -3.98
N ALA A 126 4.38 4.54 -4.29
CA ALA A 126 4.21 5.60 -5.29
C ALA A 126 4.96 6.88 -4.90
N LEU A 127 4.96 7.24 -3.60
CA LEU A 127 5.62 8.45 -3.12
C LEU A 127 7.14 8.33 -2.98
N LEU A 128 7.70 7.10 -2.82
CA LEU A 128 9.12 6.95 -2.47
C LEU A 128 9.95 6.06 -3.39
N LYS A 129 9.33 5.09 -4.09
CA LYS A 129 10.07 4.01 -4.75
C LYS A 129 9.67 3.72 -6.19
N ASN A 130 8.39 3.81 -6.53
CA ASN A 130 7.95 3.49 -7.89
C ASN A 130 8.51 4.47 -8.91
N ILE A 131 8.59 4.02 -10.15
CA ILE A 131 8.82 4.93 -11.29
C ILE A 131 7.47 5.60 -11.57
N GLU A 132 7.32 6.82 -11.08
CA GLU A 132 6.14 7.66 -11.28
C GLU A 132 6.52 8.89 -12.07
N TRP A 133 5.63 9.31 -12.97
CA TRP A 133 5.79 10.52 -13.78
C TRP A 133 4.71 11.52 -13.41
N ASN A 134 5.14 12.73 -13.04
CA ASN A 134 4.24 13.82 -12.73
C ASN A 134 4.74 15.10 -13.36
N VAL A 135 3.80 15.97 -13.70
CA VAL A 135 4.07 17.33 -14.18
C VAL A 135 3.46 18.30 -13.16
N SER A 136 4.24 19.27 -12.72
CA SER A 136 3.75 20.43 -12.00
C SER A 136 3.64 21.60 -12.97
N LEU A 137 2.45 22.17 -13.09
CA LEU A 137 2.11 23.28 -13.95
C LEU A 137 1.81 24.51 -13.08
N PHE A 138 2.62 25.53 -13.23
CA PHE A 138 2.38 26.84 -12.63
C PHE A 138 1.55 27.71 -13.59
N ARG A 139 0.39 28.22 -13.13
CA ARG A 139 -0.55 28.97 -14.00
C ARG A 139 -1.20 30.13 -13.25
N ASP A 140 -1.42 31.22 -14.00
CA ASP A 140 -2.24 32.33 -13.51
C ASP A 140 -3.69 31.89 -13.29
N LYS A 141 -4.43 32.61 -12.44
CA LYS A 141 -5.80 32.24 -12.03
C LYS A 141 -6.80 32.18 -13.19
N GLU A 142 -6.56 32.97 -14.24
CA GLU A 142 -7.41 33.05 -15.42
C GLU A 142 -7.01 32.06 -16.52
N ASP A 143 -5.97 31.24 -16.32
CA ASP A 143 -5.53 30.27 -17.32
C ASP A 143 -6.66 29.26 -17.62
N PRO A 144 -6.98 29.02 -18.91
CA PRO A 144 -8.04 28.08 -19.28
C PRO A 144 -7.89 26.69 -18.69
N ILE A 145 -6.65 26.18 -18.57
CA ILE A 145 -6.40 24.84 -18.03
C ILE A 145 -6.80 24.76 -16.55
N ILE A 146 -6.63 25.84 -15.80
CA ILE A 146 -7.07 25.91 -14.40
C ILE A 146 -8.59 25.90 -14.31
N ASN A 147 -9.27 26.71 -15.14
CA ASN A 147 -10.72 26.75 -15.18
C ASN A 147 -11.31 25.38 -15.53
N GLU A 148 -10.75 24.70 -16.54
CA GLU A 148 -11.18 23.36 -16.95
C GLU A 148 -10.94 22.34 -15.82
N THR A 149 -9.78 22.38 -15.18
CA THR A 149 -9.43 21.47 -14.06
C THR A 149 -10.34 21.68 -12.86
N LEU A 150 -10.63 22.92 -12.49
CA LEU A 150 -11.53 23.24 -11.38
C LEU A 150 -12.98 22.84 -11.70
N ASN A 151 -13.43 23.03 -12.94
CA ASN A 151 -14.76 22.58 -13.38
C ASN A 151 -14.87 21.07 -13.29
N GLU A 152 -13.86 20.33 -13.75
CA GLU A 152 -13.84 18.88 -13.65
C GLU A 152 -13.78 18.40 -12.18
N PHE A 153 -12.93 19.02 -11.35
CA PHE A 153 -12.89 18.71 -9.92
C PHE A 153 -14.25 18.94 -9.25
N ASN A 154 -14.91 20.08 -9.54
CA ASN A 154 -16.22 20.38 -8.96
C ASN A 154 -17.31 19.41 -9.49
N TYR A 155 -17.25 19.04 -10.76
CA TYR A 155 -18.13 18.00 -11.30
C TYR A 155 -17.94 16.66 -10.54
N LEU A 156 -16.73 16.22 -10.32
CA LEU A 156 -16.44 15.00 -9.53
C LEU A 156 -16.92 15.17 -8.08
N TRP A 157 -16.71 16.35 -7.50
CA TRP A 157 -17.13 16.68 -6.14
C TRP A 157 -18.66 16.56 -5.99
N ASP A 158 -19.39 17.16 -6.87
CA ASP A 158 -20.88 17.17 -6.84
C ASP A 158 -21.50 15.80 -7.12
N ASN A 159 -20.76 14.89 -7.78
CA ASN A 159 -21.20 13.54 -8.13
C ASN A 159 -20.60 12.45 -7.25
N THR A 160 -19.91 12.79 -6.17
CA THR A 160 -19.39 11.85 -5.18
C THR A 160 -20.02 12.08 -3.81
N PHE A 161 -19.88 11.13 -2.90
CA PHE A 161 -20.54 11.18 -1.60
C PHE A 161 -19.61 11.79 -0.54
N VAL A 162 -20.16 12.61 0.35
CA VAL A 162 -19.45 13.02 1.58
C VAL A 162 -19.04 11.78 2.35
N LEU A 163 -17.79 11.71 2.79
CA LEU A 163 -17.29 10.59 3.59
C LEU A 163 -17.96 10.56 4.96
N THR A 164 -18.77 9.55 5.21
CA THR A 164 -19.48 9.33 6.48
C THR A 164 -19.05 8.02 7.15
N GLU A 165 -19.31 7.90 8.45
CA GLU A 165 -19.11 6.65 9.19
C GLU A 165 -19.93 5.49 8.59
N GLU A 166 -21.09 5.77 8.02
CA GLU A 166 -21.92 4.77 7.37
C GLU A 166 -21.25 4.21 6.11
N ILE A 167 -20.66 5.08 5.28
CA ILE A 167 -19.91 4.67 4.09
C ILE A 167 -18.69 3.86 4.49
N ILE A 168 -17.94 4.30 5.52
CA ILE A 168 -16.78 3.55 6.02
C ILE A 168 -17.18 2.15 6.49
N LYS A 169 -18.31 2.02 7.20
CA LYS A 169 -18.85 0.72 7.62
C LYS A 169 -19.25 -0.15 6.43
N LYS A 170 -20.00 0.40 5.46
CA LYS A 170 -20.39 -0.32 4.24
C LYS A 170 -19.16 -0.81 3.47
N TYR A 171 -18.17 0.07 3.29
CA TYR A 171 -16.93 -0.29 2.61
C TYR A 171 -16.11 -1.33 3.38
N THR A 172 -16.09 -1.27 4.72
CA THR A 172 -15.45 -2.31 5.53
C THR A 172 -16.08 -3.67 5.28
N ILE A 173 -17.42 -3.72 5.26
CA ILE A 173 -18.18 -4.94 4.95
C ILE A 173 -17.87 -5.42 3.52
N GLN A 174 -17.83 -4.51 2.56
CA GLN A 174 -17.50 -4.82 1.16
C GLN A 174 -16.09 -5.43 1.03
N ILE A 175 -15.09 -4.87 1.73
CA ILE A 175 -13.74 -5.42 1.78
C ILE A 175 -13.76 -6.82 2.42
N ASP A 176 -14.48 -6.99 3.53
CA ASP A 176 -14.58 -8.29 4.21
C ASP A 176 -15.29 -9.31 3.29
N TYR A 177 -16.36 -8.93 2.61
CA TYR A 177 -17.01 -9.76 1.58
C TYR A 177 -16.12 -10.04 0.36
N ALA A 178 -15.37 -9.06 -0.11
CA ALA A 178 -14.42 -9.27 -1.21
C ALA A 178 -13.33 -10.27 -0.79
N ILE A 179 -12.85 -10.19 0.46
CA ILE A 179 -11.92 -11.16 1.04
C ILE A 179 -12.58 -12.54 1.15
N GLU A 180 -13.85 -12.62 1.59
CA GLU A 180 -14.60 -13.88 1.67
C GLU A 180 -14.91 -14.45 0.27
N ARG A 181 -15.19 -13.62 -0.72
CA ARG A 181 -15.46 -14.03 -2.11
C ARG A 181 -14.18 -14.45 -2.84
N TRP A 182 -13.05 -13.77 -2.61
CA TRP A 182 -11.73 -14.28 -2.98
C TRP A 182 -11.49 -15.65 -2.35
N ASP A 183 -11.97 -15.86 -1.14
CA ASP A 183 -11.95 -17.14 -0.46
C ASP A 183 -12.87 -18.19 -1.12
N MET A 184 -14.02 -17.79 -1.65
CA MET A 184 -14.91 -18.72 -2.38
C MET A 184 -14.40 -19.04 -3.78
N ASP A 185 -13.81 -18.09 -4.50
CA ASP A 185 -13.12 -18.36 -5.77
C ASP A 185 -11.88 -19.21 -5.54
N PHE A 186 -11.18 -19.05 -4.41
CA PHE A 186 -10.15 -19.98 -3.94
C PHE A 186 -10.73 -21.36 -3.56
N VAL A 187 -11.93 -21.43 -3.03
CA VAL A 187 -12.61 -22.71 -2.67
C VAL A 187 -13.13 -23.43 -3.90
N THR A 188 -13.58 -22.73 -4.95
CA THR A 188 -13.95 -23.36 -6.23
C THR A 188 -12.74 -23.87 -7.00
N ASP A 189 -11.54 -23.33 -6.76
CA ASP A 189 -10.28 -23.88 -7.26
C ASP A 189 -9.80 -25.15 -6.48
N TYR A 190 -10.55 -25.56 -5.44
CA TYR A 190 -10.34 -26.85 -4.73
C TYR A 190 -10.42 -28.08 -5.63
N LYS A 191 -11.02 -27.97 -6.81
CA LYS A 191 -10.94 -29.03 -7.82
C LYS A 191 -9.51 -29.22 -8.36
N ASN A 192 -8.60 -28.27 -8.15
CA ASN A 192 -7.19 -28.27 -8.58
C ASN A 192 -6.15 -28.45 -7.48
N LYS A 193 -6.51 -28.92 -6.26
CA LYS A 193 -5.56 -29.25 -5.16
C LYS A 193 -4.67 -28.10 -4.64
N GLN A 194 -5.05 -26.86 -4.75
CA GLN A 194 -4.29 -25.76 -4.14
C GLN A 194 -4.59 -25.63 -2.63
N ILE A 195 -3.54 -25.55 -1.81
CA ILE A 195 -3.65 -25.34 -0.36
C ILE A 195 -3.88 -23.85 -0.10
N SER A 196 -4.94 -23.52 0.66
CA SER A 196 -5.31 -22.15 1.03
C SER A 196 -5.10 -21.84 2.52
N PRO A 197 -4.83 -20.58 2.90
CA PRO A 197 -4.67 -20.22 4.29
C PRO A 197 -5.98 -20.29 5.07
N ASN A 198 -5.93 -20.76 6.33
CA ASN A 198 -7.06 -20.78 7.24
C ASN A 198 -7.37 -19.38 7.81
N LEU A 199 -8.46 -19.21 8.56
CA LEU A 199 -8.92 -17.92 9.08
C LEU A 199 -7.84 -17.19 9.91
N MET A 200 -7.12 -17.89 10.78
CA MET A 200 -6.03 -17.31 11.59
C MET A 200 -4.89 -16.83 10.69
N GLN A 201 -4.47 -17.66 9.75
CA GLN A 201 -3.39 -17.34 8.80
C GLN A 201 -3.77 -16.14 7.93
N ARG A 202 -5.01 -16.04 7.45
CA ARG A 202 -5.49 -14.89 6.68
C ARG A 202 -5.42 -13.59 7.45
N LYS A 203 -5.85 -13.59 8.73
CA LYS A 203 -5.75 -12.41 9.61
C LYS A 203 -4.28 -11.99 9.79
N ALA A 204 -3.39 -12.94 10.04
CA ALA A 204 -1.96 -12.66 10.18
C ALA A 204 -1.33 -12.13 8.89
N LEU A 205 -1.66 -12.72 7.73
CA LEU A 205 -1.18 -12.27 6.42
C LEU A 205 -1.63 -10.84 6.11
N LYS A 206 -2.86 -10.47 6.43
CA LYS A 206 -3.37 -9.09 6.26
C LYS A 206 -2.53 -8.10 7.06
N GLU A 207 -2.23 -8.41 8.32
CA GLU A 207 -1.39 -7.54 9.16
C GLU A 207 0.06 -7.48 8.66
N LEU A 208 0.63 -8.59 8.19
CA LEU A 208 1.98 -8.59 7.61
C LEU A 208 2.08 -7.70 6.36
N ILE A 209 1.08 -7.77 5.47
CA ILE A 209 1.00 -6.88 4.29
C ILE A 209 0.93 -5.42 4.75
N ARG A 210 0.04 -5.12 5.70
CA ARG A 210 -0.10 -3.77 6.26
C ARG A 210 1.21 -3.25 6.85
N TYR A 211 1.93 -4.05 7.64
CA TYR A 211 3.23 -3.65 8.20
C TYR A 211 4.27 -3.39 7.11
N ARG A 212 4.31 -4.19 6.05
CA ARG A 212 5.19 -3.94 4.90
C ARG A 212 4.84 -2.65 4.18
N ASP A 213 3.56 -2.38 3.96
CA ASP A 213 3.07 -1.12 3.37
C ASP A 213 3.50 0.10 4.20
N MET A 214 3.60 -0.06 5.53
CA MET A 214 4.13 0.96 6.46
C MET A 214 5.66 1.02 6.49
N GLY A 215 6.35 0.17 5.72
CA GLY A 215 7.82 0.06 5.68
C GLY A 215 8.42 -0.63 6.89
N ILE A 216 7.62 -1.33 7.68
CA ILE A 216 8.09 -2.18 8.76
C ILE A 216 8.58 -3.50 8.16
N ASN A 217 9.87 -3.78 8.31
CA ASN A 217 10.53 -4.96 7.76
C ASN A 217 10.75 -6.10 8.78
N LYS A 218 10.23 -5.95 10.00
CA LYS A 218 10.33 -6.95 11.06
C LYS A 218 8.98 -7.11 11.73
N ALA A 219 8.54 -8.35 11.93
CA ALA A 219 7.29 -8.67 12.62
C ALA A 219 7.48 -9.90 13.53
N LEU A 220 6.79 -9.91 14.67
CA LEU A 220 6.70 -11.06 15.55
C LEU A 220 5.29 -11.63 15.50
N ILE A 221 5.18 -12.93 15.17
CA ILE A 221 3.91 -13.65 15.17
C ILE A 221 3.90 -14.65 16.33
N ILE A 222 2.96 -14.48 17.24
CA ILE A 222 2.74 -15.40 18.35
C ILE A 222 1.48 -16.23 18.06
N ALA A 223 1.64 -17.54 17.91
CA ALA A 223 0.53 -18.43 17.62
C ALA A 223 0.73 -19.79 18.33
N ALA A 224 -0.37 -20.44 18.67
CA ALA A 224 -0.35 -21.72 19.36
C ALA A 224 0.41 -22.83 18.57
N THR A 225 0.84 -23.87 19.25
CA THR A 225 1.40 -25.07 18.61
C THR A 225 0.35 -25.69 17.69
N ALA A 226 0.78 -26.25 16.57
CA ALA A 226 -0.08 -26.87 15.55
C ALA A 226 -1.08 -25.91 14.84
N SER A 227 -0.98 -24.59 15.03
CA SER A 227 -1.84 -23.61 14.35
C SER A 227 -1.49 -23.40 12.86
N GLY A 228 -0.46 -24.06 12.35
CA GLY A 228 -0.02 -23.94 10.96
C GLY A 228 0.93 -22.78 10.68
N LYS A 229 1.81 -22.43 11.64
CA LYS A 229 2.81 -21.35 11.48
C LYS A 229 3.69 -21.51 10.25
N THR A 230 4.12 -22.75 9.93
CA THR A 230 4.93 -23.03 8.74
C THR A 230 4.17 -22.75 7.44
N PHE A 231 2.89 -23.08 7.38
CA PHE A 231 2.02 -22.70 6.28
C PHE A 231 1.85 -21.21 6.18
N LEU A 232 1.68 -20.49 7.33
CA LEU A 232 1.61 -19.05 7.37
C LEU A 232 2.87 -18.41 6.77
N ALA A 233 4.06 -18.87 7.16
CA ALA A 233 5.32 -18.40 6.60
C ALA A 233 5.42 -18.65 5.09
N ALA A 234 4.99 -19.81 4.62
CA ALA A 234 4.99 -20.14 3.19
C ALA A 234 4.00 -19.28 2.39
N PHE A 235 2.79 -19.01 2.93
CA PHE A 235 1.83 -18.12 2.31
C PHE A 235 2.32 -16.67 2.30
N ASP A 236 2.98 -16.23 3.36
CA ASP A 236 3.56 -14.89 3.46
C ASP A 236 4.66 -14.69 2.41
N ALA A 237 5.59 -15.64 2.31
CA ALA A 237 6.63 -15.64 1.28
C ALA A 237 6.05 -15.61 -0.14
N ARG A 238 4.94 -16.34 -0.39
CA ARG A 238 4.24 -16.33 -1.68
C ARG A 238 3.58 -14.99 -1.96
N ASN A 239 2.91 -14.38 -0.99
CA ASN A 239 2.27 -13.07 -1.14
C ASN A 239 3.29 -11.94 -1.34
N PHE A 240 4.47 -12.08 -0.75
CA PHE A 240 5.61 -11.17 -0.93
C PHE A 240 6.30 -11.35 -2.30
N ASP A 241 6.00 -12.45 -3.01
CA ASP A 241 6.68 -12.89 -4.24
C ASP A 241 8.18 -13.07 -4.03
N ALA A 242 8.56 -13.66 -2.88
CA ALA A 242 9.94 -13.89 -2.51
C ALA A 242 10.70 -14.60 -3.63
N LYS A 243 11.85 -14.06 -4.01
CA LYS A 243 12.75 -14.66 -5.00
C LYS A 243 13.78 -15.52 -4.31
N ARG A 244 14.36 -15.03 -3.23
CA ARG A 244 15.34 -15.73 -2.42
C ARG A 244 14.96 -15.64 -0.94
N LEU A 245 14.89 -16.77 -0.25
CA LEU A 245 14.37 -16.86 1.12
C LEU A 245 15.27 -17.74 1.98
N LEU A 246 15.51 -17.30 3.22
CA LEU A 246 16.15 -18.08 4.26
C LEU A 246 15.16 -18.39 5.38
N PHE A 247 14.93 -19.70 5.61
CA PHE A 247 14.08 -20.22 6.69
C PHE A 247 14.93 -20.89 7.76
N ILE A 248 14.93 -20.36 8.98
CA ILE A 248 15.80 -20.83 10.07
C ILE A 248 14.97 -21.46 11.18
N VAL A 249 15.38 -22.67 11.60
CA VAL A 249 14.81 -23.36 12.77
C VAL A 249 15.90 -24.06 13.59
N HIS A 250 15.51 -24.57 14.75
CA HIS A 250 16.47 -25.19 15.69
C HIS A 250 16.64 -26.71 15.52
N ARG A 251 15.84 -27.38 14.68
CA ARG A 251 15.88 -28.85 14.50
C ARG A 251 15.76 -29.25 13.04
N ASP A 252 16.57 -30.22 12.62
CA ASP A 252 16.58 -30.76 11.24
C ASP A 252 15.22 -31.38 10.84
N THR A 253 14.54 -32.05 11.75
CA THR A 253 13.21 -32.62 11.49
C THR A 253 12.17 -31.59 11.09
N ILE A 254 12.27 -30.37 11.67
CA ILE A 254 11.36 -29.25 11.33
C ILE A 254 11.70 -28.68 9.95
N LEU A 255 12.98 -28.70 9.54
CA LEU A 255 13.41 -28.22 8.23
C LEU A 255 12.79 -29.04 7.10
N GLU A 256 12.82 -30.36 7.19
CA GLU A 256 12.24 -31.23 6.19
C GLU A 256 10.72 -31.04 6.04
N ASP A 257 10.01 -30.90 7.15
CA ASP A 257 8.57 -30.63 7.12
C ASP A 257 8.25 -29.21 6.60
N ALA A 258 9.10 -28.22 6.92
CA ALA A 258 8.98 -26.89 6.37
C ALA A 258 9.21 -26.88 4.86
N ARG A 259 10.28 -27.50 4.37
CA ARG A 259 10.58 -27.66 2.94
C ARG A 259 9.41 -28.28 2.17
N LYS A 260 8.83 -29.36 2.69
CA LYS A 260 7.63 -30.00 2.12
C LYS A 260 6.42 -29.07 2.11
N THR A 261 6.23 -28.28 3.16
CA THR A 261 5.14 -27.34 3.26
C THR A 261 5.27 -26.21 2.23
N PHE A 262 6.47 -25.62 2.12
CA PHE A 262 6.75 -24.58 1.13
C PHE A 262 6.59 -25.12 -0.31
N SER A 263 7.09 -26.33 -0.58
CA SER A 263 6.95 -26.95 -1.92
C SER A 263 5.49 -27.17 -2.32
N LYS A 264 4.61 -27.49 -1.36
CA LYS A 264 3.16 -27.60 -1.58
C LYS A 264 2.51 -26.24 -1.89
N VAL A 265 2.87 -25.21 -1.13
CA VAL A 265 2.30 -23.84 -1.29
C VAL A 265 2.75 -23.19 -2.59
N PHE A 266 3.99 -23.40 -3.01
CA PHE A 266 4.54 -22.86 -4.26
C PHE A 266 4.36 -23.79 -5.47
N MET A 267 3.70 -24.94 -5.30
CA MET A 267 3.46 -25.90 -6.38
C MET A 267 4.75 -26.27 -7.15
N MET A 268 5.84 -26.50 -6.44
CA MET A 268 7.16 -26.85 -6.98
C MET A 268 7.76 -25.84 -7.99
N LYS A 269 7.32 -24.58 -7.97
CA LYS A 269 7.84 -23.52 -8.86
C LYS A 269 9.17 -22.92 -8.38
N LYS A 270 9.68 -23.36 -7.23
CA LYS A 270 10.92 -22.91 -6.60
C LYS A 270 11.84 -24.09 -6.34
N SER A 271 13.13 -23.83 -6.29
CA SER A 271 14.12 -24.79 -5.78
C SER A 271 14.28 -24.66 -4.27
N TYR A 272 14.56 -25.79 -3.59
CA TYR A 272 14.57 -25.88 -2.13
C TYR A 272 15.84 -26.57 -1.66
N GLY A 273 16.74 -25.80 -1.03
CA GLY A 273 18.01 -26.29 -0.51
C GLY A 273 18.00 -26.49 1.00
N LEU A 274 18.75 -27.46 1.49
CA LEU A 274 19.03 -27.67 2.90
C LEU A 274 20.43 -27.16 3.25
N PHE A 275 20.54 -26.45 4.38
CA PHE A 275 21.80 -26.03 4.95
C PHE A 275 21.90 -26.52 6.39
N THR A 276 22.43 -27.75 6.51
CA THR A 276 22.55 -28.50 7.76
C THR A 276 23.99 -29.04 7.90
N GLY A 277 24.27 -29.71 9.01
CA GLY A 277 25.58 -30.37 9.18
C GLY A 277 25.94 -31.35 8.09
N ASN A 278 24.94 -31.93 7.44
CA ASN A 278 25.12 -32.97 6.43
C ASN A 278 24.90 -32.50 4.98
N GLU A 279 24.20 -31.38 4.77
CA GLU A 279 23.85 -30.86 3.45
C GLU A 279 24.16 -29.36 3.35
N LYS A 280 24.73 -28.91 2.23
CA LYS A 280 25.09 -27.54 1.93
C LYS A 280 24.60 -27.14 0.54
N GLN A 281 23.28 -27.10 0.35
CA GLN A 281 22.62 -26.78 -0.92
C GLN A 281 22.29 -25.27 -0.98
N LEU A 282 23.27 -24.43 -1.31
CA LEU A 282 23.15 -22.97 -1.25
C LEU A 282 22.64 -22.32 -2.54
N ASP A 283 22.63 -23.05 -3.67
CA ASP A 283 22.20 -22.50 -4.98
C ASP A 283 20.68 -22.52 -5.18
N ALA A 284 19.90 -22.91 -4.17
CA ALA A 284 18.45 -22.98 -4.25
C ALA A 284 17.81 -21.61 -3.99
N ASP A 285 16.64 -21.36 -4.58
CA ASP A 285 15.83 -20.14 -4.34
C ASP A 285 15.50 -19.98 -2.84
N PHE A 286 15.08 -21.09 -2.20
CA PHE A 286 14.69 -21.11 -0.79
C PHE A 286 15.64 -22.04 -0.02
N ILE A 287 16.33 -21.48 0.97
CA ILE A 287 17.29 -22.21 1.80
C ILE A 287 16.69 -22.44 3.18
N PHE A 288 16.74 -23.68 3.62
CA PHE A 288 16.26 -24.13 4.93
C PHE A 288 17.46 -24.48 5.80
N ALA A 289 17.72 -23.70 6.85
CA ALA A 289 18.91 -23.81 7.67
C ALA A 289 18.60 -24.05 9.15
N THR A 290 19.51 -24.72 9.84
CA THR A 290 19.47 -24.73 11.31
C THR A 290 20.15 -23.48 11.87
N ASN A 291 19.69 -23.02 13.04
CA ASN A 291 20.31 -21.90 13.74
C ASN A 291 21.79 -22.16 14.06
N THR A 292 22.17 -23.41 14.34
CA THR A 292 23.56 -23.81 14.61
C THR A 292 24.42 -23.61 13.36
N MET A 293 23.95 -24.04 12.20
CA MET A 293 24.68 -23.84 10.94
C MET A 293 24.83 -22.37 10.60
N MET A 294 23.75 -21.60 10.77
CA MET A 294 23.80 -20.16 10.52
C MET A 294 24.77 -19.46 11.46
N ALA A 295 24.78 -19.79 12.77
CA ALA A 295 25.67 -19.17 13.75
C ALA A 295 27.16 -19.40 13.44
N THR A 296 27.49 -20.49 12.78
CA THR A 296 28.89 -20.88 12.49
C THR A 296 29.35 -20.56 11.06
N HIS A 297 28.42 -20.24 10.15
CA HIS A 297 28.69 -20.10 8.72
C HIS A 297 27.94 -18.89 8.11
N LEU A 298 27.82 -17.77 8.83
CA LEU A 298 27.21 -16.53 8.32
C LEU A 298 27.98 -15.96 7.13
N ASP A 299 29.29 -16.21 7.05
CA ASP A 299 30.18 -15.79 5.98
C ASP A 299 29.88 -16.42 4.61
N TYR A 300 29.01 -17.40 4.57
CA TYR A 300 28.56 -18.02 3.31
C TYR A 300 27.48 -17.21 2.60
N PHE A 301 26.90 -16.18 3.25
CA PHE A 301 25.79 -15.40 2.75
C PHE A 301 26.11 -13.91 2.73
N ASP A 302 25.70 -13.24 1.67
CA ASP A 302 25.70 -11.78 1.65
C ASP A 302 24.55 -11.26 2.55
N PRO A 303 24.77 -10.20 3.37
CA PRO A 303 23.71 -9.62 4.19
C PRO A 303 22.45 -9.18 3.43
N GLU A 304 22.60 -8.87 2.14
CA GLU A 304 21.50 -8.43 1.26
C GLU A 304 21.00 -9.53 0.31
N GLU A 305 21.44 -10.79 0.51
CA GLU A 305 21.13 -11.90 -0.39
C GLU A 305 19.64 -12.31 -0.36
N PHE A 306 18.96 -12.11 0.76
CA PHE A 306 17.58 -12.56 0.95
C PHE A 306 16.60 -11.38 0.95
N ASP A 307 15.40 -11.63 0.39
CA ASP A 307 14.31 -10.64 0.30
C ASP A 307 13.71 -10.21 1.66
#